data_bd4144e10883ef990ac8085662c99bc5
#
_entry.id   bd4144e10883ef990ac8085662c99bc5
#
_cell.length_a   1.000
_cell.length_b   1.000
_cell.length_c   1.000
_cell.angle_alpha   90.00
_cell.angle_beta   90.00
_cell.angle_gamma   90.00
#
_symmetry.space_group_name_H-M   'P 1'
#
loop_
_entity.id
_entity.type
_entity.pdbx_description
1 polymer ?
#
loop_
_entity_poly.entity_id
_entity_poly.type
_entity_poly.pdbx_seq_one_letter_code
_entity_poly.pdbx_strand_id
1 'polypeptide(L)'
;MTIQRILPSARLSEVSIHNNLAYFAGQVPELTIEQNAYAQTKEVLGLIDKLLAEIGSNKSNILTAQIFLADMQDYAQLNQAWDEW
;
A
#
# COMPACT_ATOMS: atom_id res chain seq x y z
N MET A 1 10.87 10.81 22.40
CA MET A 1 10.64 10.03 21.17
C MET A 1 9.37 10.55 20.50
N THR A 2 9.44 10.93 19.23
CA THR A 2 8.31 11.52 18.54
C THR A 2 7.87 10.60 17.41
N ILE A 3 6.57 10.29 17.39
CA ILE A 3 5.96 9.50 16.31
C ILE A 3 4.95 10.42 15.63
N GLN A 4 5.12 10.63 14.33
CA GLN A 4 4.16 11.36 13.53
C GLN A 4 3.16 10.37 12.94
N ARG A 5 1.87 10.69 13.08
CA ARG A 5 0.79 9.85 12.58
C ARG A 5 0.01 10.59 11.51
N ILE A 6 -0.21 9.91 10.39
CA ILE A 6 -0.91 10.45 9.24
C ILE A 6 -2.24 9.72 9.11
N LEU A 7 -3.32 10.47 8.92
CA LEU A 7 -4.68 9.96 8.81
C LEU A 7 -5.02 8.98 9.94
N PRO A 8 -4.91 9.44 11.21
CA PRO A 8 -5.22 8.55 12.33
C PRO A 8 -6.73 8.31 12.46
N SER A 9 -7.07 7.14 12.95
CA SER A 9 -8.44 6.80 13.32
C SER A 9 -8.46 6.38 14.79
N ALA A 10 -9.61 5.87 15.27
CA ALA A 10 -9.75 5.47 16.68
C ALA A 10 -8.80 4.30 17.05
N ARG A 11 -8.37 3.50 16.07
CA ARG A 11 -7.61 2.27 16.32
C ARG A 11 -6.24 2.23 15.64
N LEU A 12 -6.04 3.00 14.56
CA LEU A 12 -4.78 2.94 13.81
C LEU A 12 -4.53 4.26 13.08
N SER A 13 -3.35 4.39 12.53
CA SER A 13 -3.01 5.44 11.57
C SER A 13 -2.67 4.79 10.24
N GLU A 14 -3.01 5.44 9.13
CA GLU A 14 -2.65 4.92 7.80
C GLU A 14 -1.14 4.90 7.61
N VAL A 15 -0.44 5.90 8.14
CA VAL A 15 1.03 5.94 8.13
C VAL A 15 1.53 6.42 9.49
N SER A 16 2.57 5.77 10.00
CA SER A 16 3.29 6.20 11.18
C SER A 16 4.75 6.46 10.81
N ILE A 17 5.29 7.60 11.21
CA ILE A 17 6.65 8.01 10.85
C ILE A 17 7.48 8.15 12.13
N HIS A 18 8.64 7.51 12.14
CA HIS A 18 9.59 7.59 13.24
C HIS A 18 11.00 7.36 12.71
N ASN A 19 11.95 8.22 13.10
CA ASN A 19 13.35 8.13 12.67
C ASN A 19 13.51 8.08 11.14
N ASN A 20 12.76 8.91 10.42
CA ASN A 20 12.76 8.98 8.95
C ASN A 20 12.27 7.70 8.26
N LEU A 21 11.63 6.80 9.00
CA LEU A 21 10.99 5.62 8.43
C LEU A 21 9.48 5.77 8.52
N ALA A 22 8.80 5.45 7.44
CA ALA A 22 7.34 5.45 7.38
C ALA A 22 6.83 4.01 7.34
N TYR A 23 5.89 3.70 8.21
CA TYR A 23 5.26 2.38 8.32
C TYR A 23 3.81 2.53 7.89
N PHE A 24 3.44 1.85 6.82
CA PHE A 24 2.09 1.93 6.27
C PHE A 24 1.23 0.82 6.85
N ALA A 25 -0.01 1.16 7.22
CA ALA A 25 -1.02 0.16 7.52
C ALA A 25 -1.32 -0.68 6.28
N GLY A 26 -1.83 -1.89 6.46
CA GLY A 26 -2.20 -2.75 5.35
C GLY A 26 -3.27 -2.09 4.49
N GLN A 27 -3.03 -2.06 3.17
CA GLN A 27 -3.97 -1.51 2.21
C GLN A 27 -4.69 -2.64 1.49
N VAL A 28 -5.99 -2.49 1.34
CA VAL A 28 -6.84 -3.51 0.71
C VAL A 28 -7.72 -2.86 -0.36
N PRO A 29 -8.10 -3.62 -1.41
CA PRO A 29 -9.01 -3.08 -2.41
C PRO A 29 -10.42 -2.97 -1.84
N GLU A 30 -11.14 -1.92 -2.25
CA GLU A 30 -12.53 -1.72 -1.87
C GLU A 30 -13.42 -1.59 -3.10
N LEU A 31 -12.97 -0.85 -4.11
CA LEU A 31 -13.74 -0.58 -5.33
C LEU A 31 -13.69 -1.74 -6.32
N THR A 32 -12.63 -2.52 -6.29
CA THR A 32 -12.39 -3.61 -7.25
C THR A 32 -12.49 -4.99 -6.63
N ILE A 33 -13.12 -5.10 -5.47
CA ILE A 33 -13.13 -6.35 -4.68
C ILE A 33 -13.73 -7.53 -5.44
N GLU A 34 -14.63 -7.28 -6.40
CA GLU A 34 -15.23 -8.33 -7.23
C GLU A 34 -14.54 -8.49 -8.58
N GLN A 35 -13.45 -7.76 -8.80
CA GLN A 35 -12.68 -7.86 -10.03
C GLN A 35 -11.50 -8.82 -9.83
N ASN A 36 -10.69 -8.98 -10.89
CA ASN A 36 -9.56 -9.90 -10.84
C ASN A 36 -8.40 -9.33 -10.00
N ALA A 37 -7.41 -10.17 -9.74
CA ALA A 37 -6.27 -9.78 -8.91
C ALA A 37 -5.46 -8.65 -9.52
N TYR A 38 -5.38 -8.55 -10.84
CA TYR A 38 -4.72 -7.44 -11.53
C TYR A 38 -5.37 -6.10 -11.14
N ALA A 39 -6.69 -6.00 -11.27
CA ALA A 39 -7.43 -4.78 -10.96
C ALA A 39 -7.32 -4.43 -9.47
N GLN A 40 -7.45 -5.43 -8.60
CA GLN A 40 -7.33 -5.23 -7.17
C GLN A 40 -5.94 -4.73 -6.78
N THR A 41 -4.90 -5.30 -7.38
CA THR A 41 -3.52 -4.87 -7.13
C THR A 41 -3.32 -3.42 -7.59
N LYS A 42 -3.83 -3.08 -8.76
CA LYS A 42 -3.74 -1.70 -9.25
C LYS A 42 -4.37 -0.70 -8.30
N GLU A 43 -5.53 -1.04 -7.76
CA GLU A 43 -6.18 -0.18 -6.78
C GLU A 43 -5.32 0.01 -5.52
N VAL A 44 -4.79 -1.07 -4.98
CA VAL A 44 -3.96 -1.02 -3.76
C VAL A 44 -2.69 -0.20 -4.00
N LEU A 45 -2.02 -0.40 -5.14
CA LEU A 45 -0.83 0.38 -5.48
C LEU A 45 -1.15 1.87 -5.64
N GLY A 46 -2.33 2.19 -6.17
CA GLY A 46 -2.80 3.57 -6.23
C GLY A 46 -3.04 4.19 -4.86
N LEU A 47 -3.57 3.42 -3.91
CA LEU A 47 -3.72 3.86 -2.53
C LEU A 47 -2.36 4.13 -1.88
N ILE A 48 -1.39 3.27 -2.13
CA ILE A 48 -0.03 3.46 -1.62
C ILE A 48 0.60 4.73 -2.22
N ASP A 49 0.42 4.97 -3.52
CA ASP A 49 0.90 6.20 -4.16
C ASP A 49 0.32 7.44 -3.48
N LYS A 50 -0.97 7.44 -3.15
CA LYS A 50 -1.60 8.57 -2.48
C LYS A 50 -1.01 8.80 -1.10
N LEU A 51 -0.79 7.74 -0.33
CA LEU A 51 -0.20 7.86 1.00
C LEU A 51 1.25 8.33 0.92
N LEU A 52 2.02 7.85 -0.05
CA LEU A 52 3.39 8.30 -0.28
C LEU A 52 3.41 9.80 -0.59
N ALA A 53 2.52 10.27 -1.45
CA ALA A 53 2.42 11.71 -1.78
C ALA A 53 2.06 12.52 -0.53
N GLU A 54 1.19 12.01 0.32
CA GLU A 54 0.75 12.68 1.55
C GLU A 54 1.93 12.95 2.49
N ILE A 55 2.92 12.08 2.52
CA ILE A 55 4.11 12.24 3.35
C ILE A 55 5.29 12.86 2.61
N GLY A 56 5.08 13.33 1.37
CA GLY A 56 6.12 13.97 0.58
C GLY A 56 7.16 13.01 0.03
N SER A 57 6.79 11.75 -0.19
CA SER A 57 7.69 10.73 -0.70
C SER A 57 7.19 10.17 -2.03
N ASN A 58 7.83 9.11 -2.51
CA ASN A 58 7.43 8.41 -3.72
C ASN A 58 7.90 6.95 -3.66
N LYS A 59 7.44 6.16 -4.61
CA LYS A 59 7.67 4.71 -4.58
C LYS A 59 9.14 4.31 -4.73
N SER A 60 10.00 5.16 -5.26
CA SER A 60 11.43 4.83 -5.34
C SER A 60 12.10 4.78 -3.97
N ASN A 61 11.44 5.29 -2.94
CA ASN A 61 11.95 5.27 -1.56
C ASN A 61 11.44 4.08 -0.74
N ILE A 62 10.67 3.17 -1.35
CA ILE A 62 10.17 1.98 -0.64
C ILE A 62 11.33 1.03 -0.37
N LEU A 63 11.49 0.65 0.90
CA LEU A 63 12.54 -0.30 1.31
C LEU A 63 12.05 -1.74 1.24
N THR A 64 10.80 -1.98 1.58
CA THR A 64 10.22 -3.32 1.61
C THR A 64 8.71 -3.23 1.43
N ALA A 65 8.14 -4.26 0.83
CA ALA A 65 6.69 -4.40 0.70
C ALA A 65 6.35 -5.87 0.92
N GLN A 66 5.23 -6.09 1.63
CA GLN A 66 4.73 -7.44 1.86
C GLN A 66 3.32 -7.53 1.29
N ILE A 67 3.07 -8.54 0.49
CA ILE A 67 1.81 -8.70 -0.22
C ILE A 67 1.21 -10.06 0.14
N PHE A 68 -0.06 -10.06 0.51
CA PHE A 68 -0.80 -11.27 0.84
C PHE A 68 -1.80 -11.56 -0.28
N LEU A 69 -1.67 -12.73 -0.89
CA LEU A 69 -2.60 -13.21 -1.91
C LEU A 69 -3.50 -14.29 -1.31
N ALA A 70 -4.80 -14.20 -1.61
CA ALA A 70 -5.74 -15.23 -1.19
C ALA A 70 -5.53 -16.53 -1.98
N ASP A 71 -5.11 -16.43 -3.25
CA ASP A 71 -4.90 -17.57 -4.14
C ASP A 71 -3.61 -17.37 -4.93
N MET A 72 -2.68 -18.32 -4.83
CA MET A 72 -1.40 -18.23 -5.55
C MET A 72 -1.56 -18.34 -7.07
N GLN A 73 -2.70 -18.79 -7.57
CA GLN A 73 -2.99 -18.76 -9.00
C GLN A 73 -3.04 -17.33 -9.54
N ASP A 74 -3.25 -16.36 -8.69
CA ASP A 74 -3.30 -14.93 -9.06
C ASP A 74 -1.93 -14.26 -9.10
N TYR A 75 -0.86 -15.00 -8.85
CA TYR A 75 0.49 -14.46 -8.74
C TYR A 75 0.93 -13.72 -10.00
N ALA A 76 0.65 -14.28 -11.18
CA ALA A 76 1.01 -13.65 -12.45
C ALA A 76 0.30 -12.31 -12.64
N GLN A 77 -0.97 -12.21 -12.24
CA GLN A 77 -1.74 -10.97 -12.34
C GLN A 77 -1.21 -9.90 -11.40
N LEU A 78 -0.84 -10.29 -10.19
CA LEU A 78 -0.21 -9.39 -9.24
C LEU A 78 1.11 -8.85 -9.80
N ASN A 79 1.94 -9.73 -10.34
CA ASN A 79 3.21 -9.33 -10.93
C ASN A 79 3.05 -8.38 -12.11
N GLN A 80 2.03 -8.60 -12.94
CA GLN A 80 1.74 -7.70 -14.05
C GLN A 80 1.45 -6.28 -13.55
N ALA A 81 0.58 -6.15 -12.57
CA ALA A 81 0.25 -4.85 -12.00
C ALA A 81 1.47 -4.20 -11.32
N TRP A 82 2.26 -5.00 -10.61
CA TRP A 82 3.47 -4.54 -9.96
C TRP A 82 4.50 -4.02 -10.97
N ASP A 83 4.71 -4.78 -12.04
CA ASP A 83 5.69 -4.41 -13.06
C ASP A 83 5.30 -3.13 -13.81
N GLU A 84 3.99 -2.91 -14.00
CA GLU A 84 3.48 -1.68 -14.59
C GLU A 84 3.59 -0.48 -13.67
N TRP A 85 3.66 -0.71 -12.38
CA TRP A 85 3.75 0.33 -11.37
C TRP A 85 5.20 0.75 -11.15
#